data_a362f5be7d68a785c4206354783b32e6
#
_entry.id   a362f5be7d68a785c4206354783b32e6
#
_cell.length_a   1.000
_cell.length_b   1.000
_cell.length_c   1.000
_cell.angle_alpha   90.00
_cell.angle_beta   90.00
_cell.angle_gamma   90.00
#
_symmetry.space_group_name_H-M   'P 1'
#
loop_
_entity.id
_entity.type
_entity.pdbx_description
1 polymer ?
#
loop_
_entity_poly.entity_id
_entity_poly.type
_entity_poly.pdbx_seq_one_letter_code
_entity_poly.pdbx_strand_id
1 'polypeptide(L)'
;MEYHLKNRQEVEDFIKTEVLTTPEAKEILGVTTTRMSQLISGGKLMPIKKLRGVSLFLRSDIERKKKELEESRKKYRPYDK
;
A
#
# COMPACT_ATOMS: atom_id res chain seq x y z
N MET A 1 -12.71 -9.46 -1.82
CA MET A 1 -13.02 -8.88 -0.51
C MET A 1 -14.24 -7.98 -0.64
N GLU A 2 -15.19 -8.16 0.24
CA GLU A 2 -16.41 -7.37 0.21
C GLU A 2 -16.54 -6.50 1.43
N TYR A 3 -17.07 -5.30 1.23
CA TYR A 3 -17.34 -4.36 2.31
C TYR A 3 -18.81 -3.97 2.25
N HIS A 4 -19.45 -3.98 3.40
CA HIS A 4 -20.87 -3.60 3.50
C HIS A 4 -21.00 -2.30 4.28
N LEU A 5 -20.94 -1.21 3.55
CA LEU A 5 -20.98 0.12 4.15
C LEU A 5 -22.41 0.67 4.06
N LYS A 6 -23.10 0.70 5.18
CA LYS A 6 -24.53 1.00 5.23
C LYS A 6 -24.86 2.46 5.43
N ASN A 7 -23.94 3.24 5.99
CA ASN A 7 -24.22 4.64 6.28
C ASN A 7 -22.92 5.44 6.24
N ARG A 8 -23.08 6.75 6.40
CA ARG A 8 -21.96 7.66 6.32
C ARG A 8 -20.88 7.36 7.37
N GLN A 9 -21.30 7.02 8.58
CA GLN A 9 -20.35 6.73 9.65
C GLN A 9 -19.46 5.53 9.29
N GLU A 10 -20.04 4.49 8.74
CA GLU A 10 -19.28 3.32 8.32
C GLU A 10 -18.33 3.67 7.18
N VAL A 11 -18.76 4.52 6.26
CA VAL A 11 -17.91 4.96 5.17
C VAL A 11 -16.71 5.76 5.70
N GLU A 12 -16.97 6.68 6.63
CA GLU A 12 -15.90 7.47 7.22
C GLU A 12 -14.92 6.61 8.00
N ASP A 13 -15.42 5.66 8.76
CA ASP A 13 -14.56 4.74 9.50
C ASP A 13 -13.71 3.89 8.56
N PHE A 14 -14.32 3.41 7.49
CA PHE A 14 -13.60 2.64 6.47
C PHE A 14 -12.46 3.48 5.89
N ILE A 15 -12.75 4.70 5.50
CA ILE A 15 -11.74 5.57 4.90
C ILE A 15 -10.59 5.82 5.88
N LYS A 16 -10.91 6.09 7.14
CA LYS A 16 -9.89 6.37 8.16
C LYS A 16 -8.98 5.18 8.42
N THR A 17 -9.52 3.96 8.37
CA THR A 17 -8.77 2.78 8.74
C THR A 17 -8.19 2.03 7.55
N GLU A 18 -8.89 2.01 6.43
CA GLU A 18 -8.53 1.15 5.30
C GLU A 18 -7.98 1.89 4.10
N VAL A 19 -8.10 3.21 4.06
CA VAL A 19 -7.57 4.00 2.95
C VAL A 19 -6.34 4.74 3.41
N LEU A 20 -5.22 4.54 2.68
CA LEU A 20 -3.94 5.13 3.04
C LEU A 20 -3.47 6.10 1.98
N THR A 21 -2.84 7.18 2.42
CA THR A 21 -2.15 8.09 1.50
C THR A 21 -0.79 7.51 1.14
N THR A 22 -0.14 8.12 0.15
CA THR A 22 1.20 7.68 -0.26
C THR A 22 2.20 7.69 0.90
N PRO A 23 2.30 8.76 1.70
CA PRO A 23 3.22 8.75 2.85
C PRO A 23 2.93 7.64 3.84
N GLU A 24 1.65 7.38 4.11
CA GLU A 24 1.28 6.31 5.04
C GLU A 24 1.66 4.95 4.48
N ALA A 25 1.38 4.71 3.20
CA ALA A 25 1.72 3.45 2.55
C ALA A 25 3.23 3.24 2.53
N LYS A 26 3.97 4.29 2.22
CA LYS A 26 5.43 4.25 2.18
C LYS A 26 6.00 3.85 3.53
N GLU A 27 5.46 4.40 4.59
CA GLU A 27 5.90 4.10 5.95
C GLU A 27 5.64 2.64 6.31
N ILE A 28 4.47 2.13 5.99
CA ILE A 28 4.14 0.73 6.25
C ILE A 28 5.06 -0.20 5.46
N LEU A 29 5.30 0.11 4.20
CA LEU A 29 6.17 -0.70 3.35
C LEU A 29 7.64 -0.59 3.74
N GLY A 30 8.02 0.49 4.40
CA GLY A 30 9.41 0.72 4.78
C GLY A 30 10.31 1.00 3.59
N VAL A 31 9.80 1.73 2.60
CA VAL A 31 10.55 2.04 1.39
C VAL A 31 10.74 3.54 1.23
N THR A 32 11.67 3.92 0.38
CA THR A 32 11.93 5.32 0.08
C THR A 32 10.88 5.86 -0.89
N THR A 33 10.82 7.17 -1.02
CA THR A 33 9.93 7.82 -1.99
C THR A 33 10.24 7.35 -3.42
N THR A 34 11.52 7.23 -3.74
CA THR A 34 11.95 6.75 -5.06
C THR A 34 11.46 5.33 -5.31
N ARG A 35 11.63 4.46 -4.34
CA ARG A 35 11.17 3.07 -4.47
C ARG A 35 9.66 3.00 -4.62
N MET A 36 8.94 3.84 -3.86
CA MET A 36 7.49 3.91 -3.97
C MET A 36 7.05 4.30 -5.37
N SER A 37 7.70 5.31 -5.94
CA SER A 37 7.43 5.74 -7.31
C SER A 37 7.70 4.63 -8.32
N GLN A 38 8.76 3.88 -8.12
CA GLN A 38 9.11 2.75 -8.99
C GLN A 38 8.05 1.65 -8.93
N LEU A 39 7.55 1.35 -7.74
CA LEU A 39 6.51 0.34 -7.59
C LEU A 39 5.22 0.75 -8.30
N ILE A 40 4.87 2.01 -8.21
CA ILE A 40 3.67 2.53 -8.88
C ILE A 40 3.86 2.56 -10.39
N SER A 41 4.98 3.10 -10.87
CA SER A 41 5.24 3.19 -12.32
C SER A 41 5.38 1.81 -12.96
N GLY A 42 5.92 0.86 -12.24
CA GLY A 42 6.09 -0.50 -12.75
C GLY A 42 4.85 -1.35 -12.69
N GLY A 43 3.74 -0.80 -12.20
CA GLY A 43 2.49 -1.54 -12.11
C GLY A 43 2.48 -2.57 -11.00
N LYS A 44 3.45 -2.53 -10.09
CA LYS A 44 3.53 -3.50 -9.00
C LYS A 44 2.70 -3.10 -7.80
N LEU A 45 2.30 -1.84 -7.76
CA LEU A 45 1.45 -1.31 -6.71
C LEU A 45 0.46 -0.36 -7.36
N MET A 46 -0.83 -0.63 -7.23
CA MET A 46 -1.86 0.13 -7.91
C MET A 46 -2.69 0.92 -6.92
N PRO A 47 -2.70 2.25 -7.05
CA PRO A 47 -3.55 3.06 -6.19
C PRO A 47 -5.02 2.89 -6.56
N ILE A 48 -5.88 3.00 -5.57
CA ILE A 48 -7.33 2.97 -5.82
C ILE A 48 -7.82 4.29 -6.38
N LYS A 49 -7.08 5.36 -6.09
CA LYS A 49 -7.41 6.68 -6.62
C LYS A 49 -6.12 7.47 -6.74
N LYS A 50 -5.89 8.01 -7.92
CA LYS A 50 -4.71 8.83 -8.17
C LYS A 50 -5.13 10.27 -8.37
N LEU A 51 -4.66 11.13 -7.49
CA LEU A 51 -4.90 12.54 -7.57
C LEU A 51 -3.60 13.25 -7.91
N ARG A 52 -3.69 14.52 -8.25
CA ARG A 52 -2.54 15.33 -8.54
C ARG A 52 -1.66 15.42 -7.30
N GLY A 53 -0.49 14.79 -7.34
CA GLY A 53 0.46 14.80 -6.25
C GLY A 53 0.16 13.85 -5.10
N VAL A 54 -0.97 13.15 -5.15
CA VAL A 54 -1.35 12.23 -4.07
C VAL A 54 -1.99 10.99 -4.66
N SER A 55 -1.66 9.84 -4.12
CA SER A 55 -2.33 8.59 -4.46
C SER A 55 -2.92 7.98 -3.20
N LEU A 56 -4.02 7.28 -3.36
CA LEU A 56 -4.68 6.59 -2.25
C LEU A 56 -4.62 5.09 -2.47
N PHE A 57 -4.38 4.36 -1.40
CA PHE A 57 -4.22 2.90 -1.45
C PHE A 57 -5.12 2.23 -0.43
N LEU A 58 -5.50 0.99 -0.70
CA LEU A 58 -6.18 0.18 0.31
C LEU A 58 -5.12 -0.45 1.23
N ARG A 59 -5.40 -0.42 2.53
CA ARG A 59 -4.50 -1.01 3.52
C ARG A 59 -4.21 -2.47 3.20
N SER A 60 -5.22 -3.24 2.79
CA SER A 60 -5.02 -4.65 2.48
C SER A 60 -4.05 -4.86 1.32
N ASP A 61 -4.09 -3.98 0.31
CA ASP A 61 -3.15 -4.06 -0.81
C ASP A 61 -1.73 -3.75 -0.35
N ILE A 62 -1.59 -2.76 0.52
CA ILE A 62 -0.28 -2.37 1.04
C ILE A 62 0.31 -3.46 1.92
N GLU A 63 -0.51 -4.06 2.77
CA GLU A 63 -0.04 -5.13 3.65
C GLU A 63 0.37 -6.36 2.85
N ARG A 64 -0.38 -6.66 1.80
CA ARG A 64 -0.03 -7.76 0.90
C ARG A 64 1.31 -7.48 0.22
N LYS A 65 1.51 -6.28 -0.26
CA LYS A 65 2.75 -5.90 -0.92
C LYS A 65 3.93 -5.93 0.05
N LYS A 66 3.70 -5.50 1.27
CA LYS A 66 4.73 -5.57 2.31
C LYS A 66 5.19 -7.01 2.51
N LYS A 67 4.25 -7.92 2.60
CA LYS A 67 4.56 -9.33 2.76
C LYS A 67 5.35 -9.86 1.57
N GLU A 68 4.94 -9.51 0.36
CA GLU A 68 5.65 -9.93 -0.85
C GLU A 68 7.08 -9.41 -0.87
N LEU A 69 7.27 -8.15 -0.49
CA LEU A 69 8.61 -7.57 -0.47
C LEU A 69 9.50 -8.23 0.57
N GLU A 70 8.94 -8.55 1.72
CA GLU A 70 9.68 -9.22 2.78
C GLU A 70 10.10 -10.63 2.36
N GLU A 71 9.20 -11.34 1.70
CA GLU A 71 9.49 -12.67 1.21
C GLU A 71 10.56 -12.62 0.11
N SER A 72 10.47 -11.64 -0.76
CA SER A 72 11.47 -11.43 -1.79
C SER A 72 12.84 -11.16 -1.22
N ARG A 73 12.92 -10.34 -0.18
CA ARG A 73 14.19 -10.07 0.48
C ARG A 73 14.82 -11.32 1.04
N LYS A 74 14.04 -12.14 1.70
CA LYS A 74 14.52 -13.41 2.24
C LYS A 74 15.02 -14.31 1.13
N LYS A 75 14.27 -14.34 0.04
CA LYS A 75 14.57 -15.22 -1.08
C LYS A 75 15.86 -14.80 -1.81
N TYR A 76 16.10 -13.51 -1.90
CA TYR A 76 17.20 -12.97 -2.69
C TYR A 76 18.32 -12.38 -1.87
N ARG A 77 18.53 -12.90 -0.67
CA ARG A 77 19.65 -12.49 0.16
C ARG A 77 20.66 -13.63 0.26
N PRO A 78 21.45 -13.83 -0.81
CA PRO A 78 22.36 -14.99 -0.85
C PRO A 78 23.44 -14.93 0.22
N TYR A 79 23.73 -13.77 0.74
CA TYR A 79 24.74 -13.62 1.78
C TYR A 79 24.14 -13.52 3.17
N ASP A 80 22.87 -13.74 3.26
CA ASP A 80 22.20 -13.72 4.54
C ASP A 80 22.59 -14.95 5.32
N LYS A 81 23.26 -14.73 6.36
CA LYS A 81 23.74 -15.84 7.20
C LYS A 81 22.89 -15.99 8.42
#